data_16fd2dc2d643581e6c64d8bcd28da837
#
_entry.id   16fd2dc2d643581e6c64d8bcd28da837
#
_cell.length_a   1.000
_cell.length_b   1.000
_cell.length_c   1.000
_cell.angle_alpha   90.00
_cell.angle_beta   90.00
_cell.angle_gamma   90.00
#
_symmetry.space_group_name_H-M   'P 1'
#
loop_
_entity.id
_entity.type
_entity.pdbx_description
1 polymer ?
#
loop_
_entity_poly.entity_id
_entity_poly.type
_entity_poly.pdbx_seq_one_letter_code
_entity_poly.pdbx_strand_id
1 'polypeptide(L)'
;MVEWHPRRLASPVEWTLVVPGQVEPLAVIRRLRFEGRHVYRAVTWAPTSGGRELIGYFRSGDDAAVAVWRRYIAEQSDRHERASRTHGGRERG
;
A
#
# COMPACT_ATOMS: atom_id res chain seq x y z
N MET A 1 -8.43 0.39 -9.44
CA MET A 1 -7.50 1.50 -9.26
C MET A 1 -7.57 2.09 -7.87
N VAL A 2 -6.51 2.69 -7.41
CA VAL A 2 -6.51 3.32 -6.11
C VAL A 2 -6.91 4.78 -6.23
N GLU A 3 -7.45 5.32 -5.15
CA GLU A 3 -7.81 6.72 -5.05
C GLU A 3 -7.00 7.38 -3.96
N TRP A 4 -6.73 8.66 -4.15
CA TRP A 4 -6.00 9.45 -3.18
C TRP A 4 -6.99 10.21 -2.31
N HIS A 5 -6.85 10.06 -1.00
CA HIS A 5 -7.70 10.77 -0.04
C HIS A 5 -6.81 11.56 0.90
N PRO A 6 -6.73 12.88 0.73
CA PRO A 6 -5.94 13.69 1.63
C PRO A 6 -6.56 13.71 3.01
N ARG A 7 -5.73 13.79 4.01
CA ARG A 7 -6.22 13.98 5.35
C ARG A 7 -6.64 15.42 5.54
N ARG A 8 -7.34 15.68 6.64
CA ARG A 8 -7.86 17.01 6.92
C ARG A 8 -6.75 17.92 7.39
N LEU A 9 -6.08 18.53 6.46
CA LEU A 9 -5.02 19.48 6.72
C LEU A 9 -5.11 20.58 5.70
N ALA A 10 -4.69 21.79 6.10
CA ALA A 10 -4.66 22.91 5.17
C ALA A 10 -3.73 22.59 4.00
N SER A 11 -2.65 21.89 4.29
CA SER A 11 -1.72 21.44 3.26
C SER A 11 -1.46 19.96 3.53
N PRO A 12 -2.13 19.08 2.80
CA PRO A 12 -2.03 17.66 3.11
C PRO A 12 -0.60 17.16 3.00
N VAL A 13 -0.16 16.44 4.03
CA VAL A 13 1.15 15.80 4.03
C VAL A 13 0.99 14.29 4.16
N GLU A 14 -0.24 13.82 4.24
CA GLU A 14 -0.50 12.40 4.43
C GLU A 14 -1.75 12.01 3.67
N TRP A 15 -1.68 10.87 2.99
CA TRP A 15 -2.78 10.35 2.19
C TRP A 15 -2.98 8.88 2.50
N THR A 16 -4.23 8.42 2.45
CA THR A 16 -4.53 7.00 2.44
C THR A 16 -4.86 6.59 1.02
N LEU A 17 -4.41 5.39 0.65
CA LEU A 17 -4.73 4.82 -0.66
C LEU A 17 -5.80 3.78 -0.47
N VAL A 18 -6.89 3.92 -1.20
CA VAL A 18 -8.08 3.10 -1.05
C VAL A 18 -8.43 2.47 -2.38
N VAL A 19 -8.81 1.20 -2.34
CA VAL A 19 -9.38 0.53 -3.51
C VAL A 19 -10.89 0.67 -3.39
N PRO A 20 -11.55 1.22 -4.41
CA PRO A 20 -13.01 1.35 -4.35
C PRO A 20 -13.66 0.02 -4.01
N GLY A 21 -14.59 0.04 -3.08
CA GLY A 21 -15.29 -1.16 -2.65
C GLY A 21 -14.66 -1.88 -1.48
N GLN A 22 -13.46 -1.49 -1.07
CA GLN A 22 -12.83 -2.09 0.10
C GLN A 22 -13.04 -1.21 1.32
N VAL A 23 -13.21 -1.87 2.46
CA VAL A 23 -13.48 -1.17 3.70
C VAL A 23 -12.22 -0.49 4.24
N GLU A 24 -11.11 -1.20 4.16
CA GLU A 24 -9.86 -0.69 4.73
C GLU A 24 -8.92 -0.18 3.65
N PRO A 25 -8.14 0.85 3.96
CA PRO A 25 -7.14 1.35 3.01
C PRO A 25 -6.06 0.32 2.75
N LEU A 26 -5.35 0.48 1.65
CA LEU A 26 -4.18 -0.34 1.34
C LEU A 26 -2.95 0.16 2.07
N ALA A 27 -2.79 1.45 2.13
CA ALA A 27 -1.53 2.03 2.57
C ALA A 27 -1.72 3.48 2.97
N VAL A 28 -0.72 3.99 3.65
CA VAL A 28 -0.62 5.40 4.01
C VAL A 28 0.66 5.93 3.39
N ILE A 29 0.55 7.07 2.71
CA ILE A 29 1.71 7.74 2.14
C ILE A 29 1.86 9.07 2.84
N ARG A 30 3.05 9.34 3.37
CA ARG A 30 3.32 10.58 4.09
C ARG A 30 4.45 11.32 3.43
N ARG A 31 4.24 12.61 3.19
CA ARG A 31 5.28 13.48 2.65
C ARG A 31 6.17 13.94 3.78
N LEU A 32 7.45 13.70 3.64
CA LEU A 32 8.45 14.09 4.62
C LEU A 32 9.44 15.04 3.96
N ARG A 33 10.10 15.82 4.80
CA ARG A 33 11.16 16.67 4.32
C ARG A 33 12.48 16.10 4.77
N PHE A 34 13.36 15.88 3.82
CA PHE A 34 14.65 15.30 4.11
C PHE A 34 15.72 16.02 3.28
N GLU A 35 16.65 16.66 3.96
CA GLU A 35 17.73 17.40 3.33
C GLU A 35 17.21 18.38 2.26
N GLY A 36 16.16 19.11 2.63
CA GLY A 36 15.61 20.13 1.75
C GLY A 36 14.74 19.61 0.63
N ARG A 37 14.51 18.31 0.56
CA ARG A 37 13.69 17.70 -0.49
C ARG A 37 12.49 17.03 0.12
N HIS A 38 11.44 16.92 -0.68
CA HIS A 38 10.28 16.12 -0.29
C HIS A 38 10.54 14.66 -0.62
N VAL A 39 10.22 13.78 0.35
CA VAL A 39 10.32 12.33 0.19
C VAL A 39 8.98 11.77 0.63
N TYR A 40 8.52 10.77 -0.07
CA TYR A 40 7.22 10.17 0.22
C TYR A 40 7.43 8.77 0.77
N ARG A 41 7.05 8.60 2.04
CA ARG A 41 7.16 7.31 2.71
C ARG A 41 5.84 6.58 2.61
N ALA A 42 5.88 5.35 2.10
CA ALA A 42 4.69 4.52 2.00
C ALA A 42 4.80 3.37 3.00
N VAL A 43 3.73 3.16 3.75
CA VAL A 43 3.63 2.05 4.70
C VAL A 43 2.30 1.36 4.47
N THR A 44 2.22 0.08 4.82
CA THR A 44 0.96 -0.64 4.75
C THR A 44 0.00 -0.06 5.79
N TRP A 45 -1.29 -0.16 5.52
CA TRP A 45 -2.28 0.29 6.50
C TRP A 45 -2.50 -0.78 7.55
N ALA A 46 -2.70 -0.33 8.79
CA ALA A 46 -3.11 -1.19 9.89
C ALA A 46 -3.86 -0.31 10.89
N PRO A 47 -4.73 -0.90 11.71
CA PRO A 47 -5.47 -0.12 12.70
C PRO A 47 -4.58 0.63 13.68
N THR A 48 -3.41 0.06 13.99
CA THR A 48 -2.43 0.72 14.84
C THR A 48 -1.15 0.91 14.07
N SER A 49 -0.41 1.95 14.42
CA SER A 49 0.84 2.24 13.71
C SER A 49 1.88 1.14 13.90
N GLY A 50 1.80 0.40 15.01
CA GLY A 50 2.75 -0.69 15.25
C GLY A 50 2.60 -1.85 14.29
N GLY A 51 1.44 -1.99 13.65
CA GLY A 51 1.23 -3.05 12.69
C GLY A 51 1.56 -2.69 11.26
N ARG A 52 2.02 -1.45 11.02
CA ARG A 52 2.30 -0.97 9.68
C ARG A 52 3.71 -1.32 9.27
N GLU A 53 3.87 -1.75 8.03
CA GLU A 53 5.16 -2.15 7.48
C GLU A 53 5.60 -1.15 6.43
N LEU A 54 6.89 -0.87 6.40
CA LEU A 54 7.45 0.04 5.41
C LEU A 54 7.42 -0.59 4.02
N ILE A 55 6.87 0.14 3.07
CA ILE A 55 6.91 -0.26 1.67
C ILE A 55 8.14 0.36 1.01
N GLY A 56 8.37 1.64 1.26
CA GLY A 56 9.55 2.28 0.72
C GLY A 56 9.47 3.80 0.80
N TYR A 57 10.52 4.43 0.27
CA TYR A 57 10.62 5.87 0.15
C TYR A 57 10.69 6.21 -1.33
N PHE A 58 10.01 7.28 -1.73
CA PHE A 58 9.85 7.61 -3.14
C PHE A 58 10.00 9.11 -3.36
N ARG A 59 10.33 9.47 -4.58
CA ARG A 59 10.55 10.88 -4.92
C ARG A 59 9.23 11.63 -5.12
N SER A 60 8.17 10.91 -5.44
CA SER A 60 6.87 11.53 -5.66
C SER A 60 5.80 10.67 -5.07
N GLY A 61 4.64 11.30 -4.84
CA GLY A 61 3.47 10.56 -4.38
C GLY A 61 3.00 9.54 -5.40
N ASP A 62 3.12 9.88 -6.69
CA ASP A 62 2.71 8.96 -7.75
C ASP A 62 3.57 7.70 -7.75
N ASP A 63 4.88 7.85 -7.60
CA ASP A 63 5.77 6.71 -7.52
C ASP A 63 5.43 5.83 -6.32
N ALA A 64 5.13 6.47 -5.19
CA ALA A 64 4.74 5.73 -4.00
C ALA A 64 3.44 4.96 -4.25
N ALA A 65 2.47 5.59 -4.88
CA ALA A 65 1.19 4.95 -5.16
C ALA A 65 1.36 3.76 -6.10
N VAL A 66 2.21 3.90 -7.11
CA VAL A 66 2.48 2.80 -8.04
C VAL A 66 3.10 1.63 -7.29
N ALA A 67 4.06 1.91 -6.40
CA ALA A 67 4.71 0.86 -5.63
C ALA A 67 3.73 0.14 -4.71
N VAL A 68 2.83 0.89 -4.07
CA VAL A 68 1.79 0.31 -3.23
C VAL A 68 0.90 -0.60 -4.06
N TRP A 69 0.47 -0.14 -5.24
CA TRP A 69 -0.41 -0.90 -6.10
C TRP A 69 0.26 -2.19 -6.56
N ARG A 70 1.52 -2.10 -6.97
CA ARG A 70 2.26 -3.28 -7.42
C ARG A 70 2.40 -4.30 -6.30
N ARG A 71 2.66 -3.83 -5.08
CA ARG A 71 2.74 -4.72 -3.93
C ARG A 71 1.41 -5.42 -3.69
N TYR A 72 0.31 -4.67 -3.78
CA TYR A 72 -1.02 -5.23 -3.59
C TYR A 72 -1.32 -6.31 -4.62
N ILE A 73 -1.04 -6.03 -5.89
CA ILE A 73 -1.27 -6.98 -6.96
C ILE A 73 -0.42 -8.24 -6.76
N ALA A 74 0.83 -8.06 -6.37
CA ALA A 74 1.72 -9.20 -6.13
C ALA A 74 1.22 -10.06 -4.99
N GLU A 75 0.72 -9.43 -3.92
CA GLU A 75 0.20 -10.18 -2.79
C GLU A 75 -1.07 -10.93 -3.15
N GLN A 76 -1.93 -10.34 -3.96
CA GLN A 76 -3.13 -11.01 -4.42
C GLN A 76 -2.80 -12.21 -5.29
N SER A 77 -1.85 -12.06 -6.20
CA SER A 77 -1.41 -13.16 -7.06
C SER A 77 -0.81 -14.29 -6.25
N ASP A 78 0.01 -13.94 -5.27
CA ASP A 78 0.65 -14.93 -4.43
C ASP A 78 -0.37 -15.71 -3.61
N ARG A 79 -1.36 -15.03 -3.08
CA ARG A 79 -2.45 -15.66 -2.35
C ARG A 79 -3.22 -16.63 -3.24
N HIS A 80 -3.50 -16.19 -4.45
CA HIS A 80 -4.23 -17.01 -5.41
C HIS A 80 -3.44 -18.25 -5.77
N GLU A 81 -2.17 -18.09 -6.01
CA GLU A 81 -1.30 -19.22 -6.34
C GLU A 81 -1.23 -20.23 -5.21
N ARG A 82 -1.14 -19.77 -3.99
CA ARG A 82 -1.08 -20.66 -2.85
C ARG A 82 -2.35 -21.48 -2.71
N ALA A 83 -3.49 -20.84 -2.89
CA ALA A 83 -4.77 -21.55 -2.82
C ALA A 83 -4.86 -22.60 -3.92
N SER A 84 -4.47 -22.25 -5.14
CA SER A 84 -4.49 -23.19 -6.26
C SER A 84 -3.56 -24.36 -6.03
N ARG A 85 -2.37 -24.07 -5.53
CA ARG A 85 -1.36 -25.11 -5.28
C ARG A 85 -1.80 -26.10 -4.25
N THR A 86 -2.39 -25.61 -3.16
CA THR A 86 -2.89 -26.47 -2.12
C THR A 86 -3.95 -27.40 -2.66
N HIS A 87 -4.86 -26.86 -3.45
CA HIS A 87 -5.93 -27.63 -4.03
C HIS A 87 -5.39 -28.71 -4.98
N GLY A 88 -4.51 -28.31 -5.87
CA GLY A 88 -3.92 -29.24 -6.82
C GLY A 88 -3.08 -30.31 -6.15
N GLY A 89 -2.38 -29.96 -5.08
CA GLY A 89 -1.58 -30.93 -4.36
C GLY A 89 -2.39 -32.07 -3.81
N ARG A 90 -3.58 -31.76 -3.32
CA ARG A 90 -4.44 -32.81 -2.80
C ARG A 90 -4.92 -33.74 -3.89
N GLU A 91 -5.21 -33.23 -5.04
CA GLU A 91 -5.67 -34.04 -6.14
C GLU A 91 -4.62 -35.01 -6.61
N ARG A 92 -3.38 -34.60 -6.54
CA ARG A 92 -2.28 -35.46 -6.97
C ARG A 92 -1.88 -36.46 -5.91
N GLY A 93 -2.12 -36.11 -4.69
CA GLY A 93 -1.69 -36.87 -3.57
C GLY A 93 -2.52 -37.97 -3.26
#